data_a63962ee8813580944a4a0b588bff274
#
_entry.id   a63962ee8813580944a4a0b588bff274
#
_cell.length_a   1.000
_cell.length_b   1.000
_cell.length_c   1.000
_cell.angle_alpha   90.00
_cell.angle_beta   90.00
_cell.angle_gamma   90.00
#
_symmetry.space_group_name_H-M   'P 1'
#
loop_
_entity.id
_entity.type
_entity.pdbx_description
1 polymer ?
#
loop_
_entity_poly.entity_id
_entity_poly.type
_entity_poly.pdbx_seq_one_letter_code
_entity_poly.pdbx_strand_id
1 'polypeptide(L)'
;NYIDAIIGLPSNLFYGTSIPTCILVLKKCKETPENILFIDASNDFEKVKNQNVLREQDIEKIIETYQNRAVIDKYSNIATLEEVKANDYNLNIPRYVDTFEEEAAIDLQAITEELRTLATQSKTTDATIADFCTELGIQTPF
;
A
#
# COMPACT_ATOMS: atom_id res chain seq x y z
N ASN A 1 -13.87 18.04 -21.93
CA ASN A 1 -13.27 16.91 -21.23
C ASN A 1 -14.07 15.63 -21.54
N TYR A 2 -13.40 14.62 -22.08
CA TYR A 2 -14.01 13.32 -22.37
C TYR A 2 -13.64 12.25 -21.33
N ILE A 3 -12.63 12.52 -20.46
CA ILE A 3 -12.19 11.57 -19.43
C ILE A 3 -13.26 11.55 -18.33
N ASP A 4 -13.86 10.40 -18.09
CA ASP A 4 -14.89 10.21 -17.07
C ASP A 4 -14.29 9.65 -15.77
N ALA A 5 -13.46 8.61 -15.90
CA ALA A 5 -12.76 8.03 -14.76
C ALA A 5 -11.40 7.47 -15.17
N ILE A 6 -10.52 7.34 -14.15
CA ILE A 6 -9.23 6.67 -14.20
C ILE A 6 -9.19 5.67 -13.07
N ILE A 7 -9.01 4.38 -13.39
CA ILE A 7 -9.04 3.27 -12.45
C ILE A 7 -7.68 2.59 -12.46
N GLY A 8 -6.94 2.69 -11.36
CA GLY A 8 -5.67 1.99 -11.17
C GLY A 8 -5.91 0.54 -10.80
N LEU A 9 -5.15 -0.35 -11.42
CA LEU A 9 -5.23 -1.78 -11.21
C LEU A 9 -3.94 -2.31 -10.59
N PRO A 10 -3.97 -3.47 -9.92
CA PRO A 10 -2.80 -4.10 -9.35
C PRO A 10 -1.69 -4.38 -10.36
N SER A 11 -0.45 -4.38 -9.88
CA SER A 11 0.68 -4.92 -10.63
C SER A 11 0.53 -6.43 -10.84
N ASN A 12 1.31 -7.01 -11.75
CA ASN A 12 1.26 -8.47 -12.05
C ASN A 12 -0.13 -9.03 -12.39
N LEU A 13 -1.04 -8.21 -12.89
CA LEU A 13 -2.39 -8.65 -13.29
C LEU A 13 -2.37 -9.36 -14.65
N PHE A 14 -1.50 -8.95 -15.55
CA PHE A 14 -1.40 -9.49 -16.92
C PHE A 14 -0.15 -10.35 -17.08
N TYR A 15 -0.26 -11.39 -17.90
CA TYR A 15 0.86 -12.28 -18.19
C TYR A 15 2.05 -11.53 -18.80
N GLY A 16 3.24 -11.82 -18.31
CA GLY A 16 4.48 -11.30 -18.86
C GLY A 16 4.84 -9.87 -18.48
N THR A 17 4.05 -9.22 -17.60
CA THR A 17 4.37 -7.89 -17.11
C THR A 17 4.09 -7.74 -15.61
N SER A 18 5.03 -7.11 -14.90
CA SER A 18 4.87 -6.73 -13.50
C SER A 18 4.41 -5.26 -13.31
N ILE A 19 4.19 -4.56 -14.42
CA ILE A 19 3.85 -3.13 -14.38
C ILE A 19 2.38 -2.96 -13.97
N PRO A 20 2.06 -2.05 -13.03
CA PRO A 20 0.68 -1.69 -12.74
C PRO A 20 0.04 -1.05 -13.97
N THR A 21 -1.23 -1.32 -14.18
CA THR A 21 -1.99 -0.82 -15.33
C THR A 21 -3.15 0.05 -14.87
N CYS A 22 -3.75 0.80 -15.78
CA CYS A 22 -4.96 1.56 -15.48
C CYS A 22 -5.99 1.41 -16.61
N ILE A 23 -7.26 1.60 -16.25
CA ILE A 23 -8.38 1.74 -17.19
C ILE A 23 -8.71 3.22 -17.30
N LEU A 24 -8.70 3.74 -18.53
CA LEU A 24 -9.15 5.07 -18.86
C LEU A 24 -10.57 5.00 -19.43
N VAL A 25 -11.54 5.54 -18.70
CA VAL A 25 -12.95 5.57 -19.13
C VAL A 25 -13.23 6.89 -19.83
N LEU A 26 -13.64 6.80 -21.09
CA LEU A 26 -13.97 7.96 -21.92
C LEU A 26 -15.47 7.98 -22.26
N LYS A 27 -16.10 9.14 -22.04
CA LYS A 27 -17.51 9.37 -22.39
C LYS A 27 -17.65 10.61 -23.28
N LYS A 28 -18.39 10.48 -24.39
CA LYS A 28 -18.72 11.62 -25.25
C LYS A 28 -19.77 12.55 -24.64
N CYS A 29 -20.74 11.97 -23.92
CA CYS A 29 -21.81 12.70 -23.25
C CYS A 29 -21.65 12.44 -21.74
N LYS A 30 -20.96 13.33 -21.05
CA LYS A 30 -20.81 13.32 -19.59
C LYS A 30 -21.90 14.17 -18.95
N GLU A 31 -22.49 13.66 -17.87
CA GLU A 31 -23.40 14.42 -17.02
C GLU A 31 -22.65 15.49 -16.20
N THR A 32 -21.42 15.17 -15.79
CA THR A 32 -20.53 16.05 -15.01
C THR A 32 -19.21 16.30 -15.75
N PRO A 33 -19.20 17.19 -16.76
CA PRO A 33 -18.04 17.39 -17.64
C PRO A 33 -16.84 18.03 -16.93
N GLU A 34 -17.04 18.62 -15.75
CA GLU A 34 -16.05 19.42 -15.03
C GLU A 34 -15.24 18.62 -14.01
N ASN A 35 -15.44 17.32 -13.91
CA ASN A 35 -14.70 16.48 -12.97
C ASN A 35 -14.24 15.16 -13.57
N ILE A 36 -13.31 14.49 -12.89
CA ILE A 36 -12.79 13.17 -13.22
C ILE A 36 -12.79 12.34 -11.93
N LEU A 37 -13.31 11.12 -12.01
CA LEU A 37 -13.24 10.17 -10.89
C LEU A 37 -11.92 9.40 -10.97
N PHE A 38 -11.18 9.38 -9.87
CA PHE A 38 -9.99 8.56 -9.70
C PHE A 38 -10.30 7.43 -8.72
N ILE A 39 -9.95 6.20 -9.10
CA ILE A 39 -10.10 5.00 -8.26
C ILE A 39 -8.74 4.32 -8.19
N ASP A 40 -8.26 4.04 -7.00
CA ASP A 40 -7.05 3.26 -6.75
C ASP A 40 -7.41 1.87 -6.23
N ALA A 41 -7.48 0.90 -7.13
CA ALA A 41 -7.69 -0.51 -6.80
C ALA A 41 -6.36 -1.31 -6.82
N SER A 42 -5.21 -0.64 -6.72
CA SER A 42 -3.89 -1.27 -6.82
C SER A 42 -3.61 -2.29 -5.70
N ASN A 43 -4.30 -2.16 -4.57
CA ASN A 43 -4.16 -3.03 -3.41
C ASN A 43 -5.27 -4.09 -3.30
N ASP A 44 -6.29 -4.03 -4.14
CA ASP A 44 -7.43 -4.95 -4.13
C ASP A 44 -7.16 -6.14 -5.06
N PHE A 45 -6.51 -7.18 -4.55
CA PHE A 45 -6.20 -8.38 -5.33
C PHE A 45 -5.95 -9.59 -4.43
N GLU A 46 -5.99 -10.77 -5.03
CA GLU A 46 -5.49 -12.01 -4.46
C GLU A 46 -4.21 -12.44 -5.16
N LYS A 47 -3.18 -12.79 -4.37
CA LYS A 47 -1.90 -13.27 -4.92
C LYS A 47 -1.97 -14.76 -5.19
N VAL A 48 -1.89 -15.15 -6.46
CA VAL A 48 -1.89 -16.55 -6.88
C VAL A 48 -0.54 -16.90 -7.51
N LYS A 49 0.30 -17.66 -6.80
CA LYS A 49 1.65 -18.06 -7.24
C LYS A 49 2.47 -16.88 -7.80
N ASN A 50 2.47 -16.72 -9.12
CA ASN A 50 3.28 -15.72 -9.83
C ASN A 50 2.46 -14.56 -10.41
N GLN A 51 1.17 -14.47 -10.10
CA GLN A 51 0.26 -13.48 -10.66
C GLN A 51 -0.72 -12.96 -9.60
N ASN A 52 -1.14 -11.72 -9.76
CA ASN A 52 -2.24 -11.15 -9.00
C ASN A 52 -3.54 -11.34 -9.78
N VAL A 53 -4.64 -11.58 -9.09
CA VAL A 53 -5.97 -11.79 -9.67
C VAL A 53 -6.97 -10.90 -8.94
N LEU A 54 -7.81 -10.22 -9.70
CA LEU A 54 -8.97 -9.51 -9.14
C LEU A 54 -10.05 -10.53 -8.78
N ARG A 55 -10.51 -10.50 -7.53
CA ARG A 55 -11.64 -11.30 -7.10
C ARG A 55 -12.95 -10.64 -7.55
N GLU A 56 -14.03 -11.38 -7.53
CA GLU A 56 -15.37 -10.87 -7.88
C GLU A 56 -15.73 -9.64 -7.03
N GLN A 57 -15.49 -9.71 -5.72
CA GLN A 57 -15.70 -8.59 -4.79
C GLN A 57 -14.87 -7.34 -5.11
N ASP A 58 -13.66 -7.51 -5.63
CA ASP A 58 -12.79 -6.38 -6.00
C ASP A 58 -13.33 -5.69 -7.26
N ILE A 59 -13.82 -6.48 -8.21
CA ILE A 59 -14.48 -5.99 -9.43
C ILE A 59 -15.80 -5.29 -9.08
N GLU A 60 -16.62 -5.87 -8.23
CA GLU A 60 -17.88 -5.27 -7.76
C GLU A 60 -17.62 -3.93 -7.07
N LYS A 61 -16.65 -3.86 -6.18
CA LYS A 61 -16.26 -2.61 -5.48
C LYS A 61 -15.86 -1.51 -6.48
N ILE A 62 -15.08 -1.84 -7.51
CA ILE A 62 -14.71 -0.89 -8.58
C ILE A 62 -15.97 -0.41 -9.31
N ILE A 63 -16.85 -1.33 -9.69
CA ILE A 63 -18.08 -1.02 -10.45
C ILE A 63 -19.03 -0.15 -9.62
N GLU A 64 -19.28 -0.51 -8.36
CA GLU A 64 -20.14 0.26 -7.46
C GLU A 64 -19.59 1.67 -7.21
N THR A 65 -18.28 1.78 -6.96
CA THR A 65 -17.60 3.06 -6.77
C THR A 65 -17.74 3.93 -8.01
N TYR A 66 -17.56 3.35 -9.19
CA TYR A 66 -17.71 4.05 -10.46
C TYR A 66 -19.15 4.51 -10.73
N GLN A 67 -20.15 3.62 -10.53
CA GLN A 67 -21.56 3.91 -10.77
C GLN A 67 -22.09 5.00 -9.82
N ASN A 68 -21.76 4.88 -8.55
CA ASN A 68 -22.21 5.82 -7.52
C ASN A 68 -21.34 7.09 -7.45
N ARG A 69 -20.23 7.15 -8.21
CA ARG A 69 -19.21 8.20 -8.12
C ARG A 69 -18.82 8.49 -6.66
N ALA A 70 -18.65 7.41 -5.88
CA ALA A 70 -18.39 7.49 -4.47
C ALA A 70 -16.97 8.01 -4.20
N VAL A 71 -16.83 8.92 -3.24
CA VAL A 71 -15.55 9.32 -2.65
C VAL A 71 -15.32 8.46 -1.42
N ILE A 72 -14.30 7.62 -1.46
CA ILE A 72 -13.93 6.67 -0.40
C ILE A 72 -12.50 6.97 0.00
N ASP A 73 -12.29 7.17 1.29
CA ASP A 73 -10.97 7.44 1.84
C ASP A 73 -9.94 6.39 1.40
N LYS A 74 -8.77 6.85 0.97
CA LYS A 74 -7.65 6.02 0.47
C LYS A 74 -7.97 5.11 -0.73
N TYR A 75 -9.13 5.29 -1.36
CA TYR A 75 -9.56 4.44 -2.46
C TYR A 75 -10.05 5.22 -3.68
N SER A 76 -10.88 6.24 -3.49
CA SER A 76 -11.41 7.00 -4.62
C SER A 76 -11.65 8.46 -4.29
N ASN A 77 -11.43 9.33 -5.28
CA ASN A 77 -11.67 10.75 -5.17
C ASN A 77 -12.16 11.34 -6.49
N ILE A 78 -12.89 12.44 -6.41
CA ILE A 78 -13.36 13.22 -7.57
C ILE A 78 -12.55 14.51 -7.64
N ALA A 79 -11.72 14.62 -8.66
CA ALA A 79 -10.96 15.84 -8.93
C ALA A 79 -11.68 16.74 -9.93
N THR A 80 -11.64 18.05 -9.68
CA THR A 80 -12.14 19.04 -10.63
C THR A 80 -11.15 19.27 -11.77
N LEU A 81 -11.62 19.79 -12.90
CA LEU A 81 -10.72 20.17 -14.00
C LEU A 81 -9.74 21.27 -13.62
N GLU A 82 -10.12 22.16 -12.70
CA GLU A 82 -9.24 23.20 -12.17
C GLU A 82 -8.08 22.58 -11.38
N GLU A 83 -8.36 21.59 -10.55
CA GLU A 83 -7.36 20.84 -9.82
C GLU A 83 -6.43 20.05 -10.76
N VAL A 84 -6.99 19.39 -11.77
CA VAL A 84 -6.20 18.69 -12.80
C VAL A 84 -5.31 19.66 -13.57
N LYS A 85 -5.80 20.85 -13.89
CA LYS A 85 -5.04 21.92 -14.53
C LYS A 85 -3.92 22.45 -13.62
N ALA A 86 -4.20 22.64 -12.33
CA ALA A 86 -3.20 23.06 -11.35
C ALA A 86 -2.07 22.02 -11.19
N ASN A 87 -2.37 20.76 -11.45
CA ASN A 87 -1.40 19.66 -11.50
C ASN A 87 -0.78 19.43 -12.90
N ASP A 88 -0.74 20.45 -13.77
CA ASP A 88 -0.20 20.37 -15.12
C ASP A 88 -0.81 19.27 -15.98
N TYR A 89 -2.09 18.97 -15.81
CA TYR A 89 -2.82 17.86 -16.44
C TYR A 89 -2.20 16.48 -16.19
N ASN A 90 -1.45 16.35 -15.11
CA ASN A 90 -0.91 15.06 -14.69
C ASN A 90 -2.02 14.22 -14.08
N LEU A 91 -2.31 13.06 -14.68
CA LEU A 91 -3.39 12.17 -14.30
C LEU A 91 -2.91 10.99 -13.43
N ASN A 92 -1.78 11.13 -12.75
CA ASN A 92 -1.25 10.10 -11.86
C ASN A 92 -2.13 9.98 -10.60
N ILE A 93 -2.71 8.80 -10.38
CA ILE A 93 -3.71 8.53 -9.34
C ILE A 93 -3.27 8.96 -7.93
N PRO A 94 -2.02 8.69 -7.46
CA PRO A 94 -1.56 9.12 -6.13
C PRO A 94 -1.57 10.64 -5.89
N ARG A 95 -1.77 11.46 -6.91
CA ARG A 95 -1.95 12.92 -6.73
C ARG A 95 -3.36 13.30 -6.29
N TYR A 96 -4.33 12.42 -6.51
CA TYR A 96 -5.75 12.67 -6.28
C TYR A 96 -6.35 11.74 -5.22
N VAL A 97 -5.77 10.56 -5.06
CA VAL A 97 -6.15 9.59 -4.03
C VAL A 97 -4.94 9.42 -3.12
N ASP A 98 -5.06 9.91 -1.89
CA ASP A 98 -4.02 9.77 -0.88
C ASP A 98 -4.13 8.37 -0.25
N THR A 99 -3.26 7.47 -0.66
CA THR A 99 -3.17 6.11 -0.12
C THR A 99 -2.16 5.99 1.02
N PHE A 100 -1.61 7.12 1.49
CA PHE A 100 -0.62 7.12 2.56
C PHE A 100 -1.24 6.60 3.87
N GLU A 101 -0.66 5.56 4.41
CA GLU A 101 -0.94 5.10 5.78
C GLU A 101 0.09 5.72 6.72
N GLU A 102 -0.37 6.50 7.68
CA GLU A 102 0.50 6.93 8.77
C GLU A 102 1.03 5.69 9.49
N GLU A 103 2.33 5.49 9.46
CA GLU A 103 2.96 4.46 10.27
C GLU A 103 2.68 4.74 11.74
N ALA A 104 2.33 3.71 12.49
CA ALA A 104 2.11 3.83 13.93
C ALA A 104 3.36 4.44 14.58
N ALA A 105 3.15 5.47 15.39
CA ALA A 105 4.25 6.13 16.07
C ALA A 105 5.06 5.12 16.88
N ILE A 106 6.35 5.01 16.59
CA ILE A 106 7.26 4.09 17.26
C ILE A 106 7.53 4.65 18.66
N ASP A 107 7.11 3.92 19.70
CA ASP A 107 7.45 4.25 21.08
C ASP A 107 8.92 3.93 21.38
N LEU A 108 9.76 4.94 21.20
CA LEU A 108 11.19 4.84 21.42
C LEU A 108 11.55 4.49 22.89
N GLN A 109 10.69 4.84 23.85
CA GLN A 109 10.93 4.52 25.25
C GLN A 109 10.70 3.04 25.50
N ALA A 110 9.56 2.49 25.04
CA ALA A 110 9.27 1.06 25.15
C ALA A 110 10.37 0.21 24.49
N ILE A 111 10.79 0.57 23.28
CA ILE A 111 11.87 -0.13 22.56
C ILE A 111 13.19 -0.04 23.33
N THR A 112 13.51 1.13 23.93
CA THR A 112 14.74 1.29 24.72
C THR A 112 14.73 0.40 25.96
N GLU A 113 13.61 0.25 26.64
CA GLU A 113 13.46 -0.64 27.79
C GLU A 113 13.57 -2.11 27.39
N GLU A 114 12.96 -2.49 26.27
CA GLU A 114 13.08 -3.84 25.71
C GLU A 114 14.54 -4.18 25.37
N LEU A 115 15.24 -3.27 24.69
CA LEU A 115 16.67 -3.43 24.40
C LEU A 115 17.54 -3.59 25.66
N ARG A 116 17.28 -2.82 26.72
CA ARG A 116 17.98 -2.96 27.99
C ARG A 116 17.72 -4.32 28.65
N THR A 117 16.47 -4.77 28.57
CA THR A 117 16.06 -6.09 29.10
C THR A 117 16.78 -7.20 28.34
N LEU A 118 16.77 -7.16 27.02
CA LEU A 118 17.47 -8.11 26.17
C LEU A 118 18.97 -8.11 26.40
N ALA A 119 19.60 -6.94 26.55
CA ALA A 119 21.03 -6.82 26.85
C ALA A 119 21.38 -7.44 28.21
N THR A 120 20.49 -7.33 29.19
CA THR A 120 20.68 -7.93 30.51
C THR A 120 20.55 -9.46 30.45
N GLN A 121 19.56 -9.95 29.73
CA GLN A 121 19.35 -11.38 29.48
C GLN A 121 20.53 -12.01 28.72
N SER A 122 21.03 -11.33 27.67
CA SER A 122 22.24 -11.75 26.96
C SER A 122 23.41 -11.93 27.88
N LYS A 123 23.73 -10.91 28.72
CA LYS A 123 24.83 -11.00 29.68
C LYS A 123 24.69 -12.16 30.67
N THR A 124 23.46 -12.42 31.13
CA THR A 124 23.19 -13.54 32.03
C THR A 124 23.42 -14.88 31.33
N THR A 125 23.00 -14.98 30.09
CA THR A 125 23.21 -16.19 29.26
C THR A 125 24.69 -16.39 28.98
N ASP A 126 25.42 -15.33 28.63
CA ASP A 126 26.87 -15.36 28.40
C ASP A 126 27.65 -15.81 29.65
N ALA A 127 27.25 -15.30 30.81
CA ALA A 127 27.85 -15.74 32.10
C ALA A 127 27.59 -17.23 32.36
N THR A 128 26.39 -17.72 32.13
CA THR A 128 26.02 -19.13 32.27
C THR A 128 26.81 -20.03 31.31
N ILE A 129 26.99 -19.59 30.07
CA ILE A 129 27.82 -20.30 29.09
C ILE A 129 29.28 -20.32 29.51
N ALA A 130 29.81 -19.19 30.02
CA ALA A 130 31.17 -19.12 30.50
C ALA A 130 31.43 -20.09 31.69
N ASP A 131 30.49 -20.20 32.63
CA ASP A 131 30.54 -21.14 33.74
C ASP A 131 30.60 -22.59 33.23
N PHE A 132 29.71 -22.97 32.31
CA PHE A 132 29.74 -24.32 31.69
C PHE A 132 31.04 -24.58 30.91
N CYS A 133 31.53 -23.60 30.16
CA CYS A 133 32.81 -23.75 29.46
C CYS A 133 33.98 -23.99 30.44
N THR A 134 33.96 -23.32 31.60
CA THR A 134 34.94 -23.53 32.65
C THR A 134 34.86 -24.93 33.24
N GLU A 135 33.66 -25.42 33.54
CA GLU A 135 33.44 -26.80 34.04
C GLU A 135 33.92 -27.86 33.04
N LEU A 136 33.73 -27.61 31.73
CA LEU A 136 34.10 -28.53 30.64
C LEU A 136 35.58 -28.38 30.22
N GLY A 137 36.31 -27.38 30.74
CA GLY A 137 37.70 -27.11 30.36
C GLY A 137 37.88 -26.66 28.91
N ILE A 138 36.86 -25.98 28.32
CA ILE A 138 36.90 -25.44 26.97
C ILE A 138 36.91 -23.90 27.01
N GLN A 139 37.34 -23.28 25.90
CA GLN A 139 37.30 -21.81 25.77
C GLN A 139 35.87 -21.32 25.51
N THR A 140 35.54 -20.13 26.03
CA THR A 140 34.29 -19.44 25.76
C THR A 140 34.22 -19.03 24.29
N PRO A 141 33.03 -19.03 23.65
CA PRO A 141 32.86 -18.69 22.22
C PRO A 141 32.87 -17.17 21.96
N PHE A 142 32.98 -16.33 22.99
CA PHE A 142 33.00 -14.85 22.93
C PHE A 142 34.06 -14.28 23.85
#